data_472531218a469d262083ce4573210779
#
_entry.id   472531218a469d262083ce4573210779
#
_cell.length_a   1.000
_cell.length_b   1.000
_cell.length_c   1.000
_cell.angle_alpha   90.00
_cell.angle_beta   90.00
_cell.angle_gamma   90.00
#
_symmetry.space_group_name_H-M   'P 1'
#
loop_
_entity.id
_entity.type
_entity.pdbx_description
1 polymer ?
#
loop_
_entity_poly.entity_id
_entity_poly.type
_entity_poly.pdbx_seq_one_letter_code
_entity_poly.pdbx_strand_id
1 'polypeptide(L)'
;MHDLVADGNSVILVDHDTQILKEADWIIEMGPEAGAKGGHVIAEGTIPTIEETPASQIGPFLSGKAETRLRTCAAKDALFSGGTIHLSTSQIHTVKPLEVNIPKGRLTVVTGVSGSGKTTMILESLVPALDANINGSSLSAHIRAIKADGIAHVKLIDATPIGINVRSTVATYAGVHDELRKLYAKSTDAKEKRYKASDFSYNTGSLRCPGCDGTGVVSLDVQFLPDVDIPCPDCRGSRYTRAAYDIRLTNKAGVSASLPELMDMDVNSAIDFCKDMKTVSQRLNILRQLGLGYLTLGEETPSLSGGEAQRLKLASEIGKTQTDSVFVFDEPSIGLHPLDVRVLLGVFQALLDNGATVIVIEHDLDVIRNADYVIDMGPGGGDAGGQIVASGTPQEIRENKNSITGRYL
;
A
#
# COMPACT_ATOMS: atom_id res chain seq x y z
N MET A 1 -18.74 -0.26 -22.44
CA MET A 1 -18.09 -1.43 -23.07
C MET A 1 -19.02 -2.14 -24.04
N HIS A 2 -20.24 -2.50 -23.65
CA HIS A 2 -21.21 -3.19 -24.52
C HIS A 2 -21.49 -2.44 -25.83
N ASP A 3 -21.59 -1.11 -25.79
CA ASP A 3 -21.80 -0.30 -27.02
C ASP A 3 -20.62 -0.43 -27.99
N LEU A 4 -19.37 -0.42 -27.46
CA LEU A 4 -18.17 -0.61 -28.29
C LEU A 4 -18.13 -1.99 -28.95
N VAL A 5 -18.52 -3.03 -28.22
CA VAL A 5 -18.60 -4.39 -28.75
C VAL A 5 -19.73 -4.50 -29.80
N ALA A 6 -20.89 -3.88 -29.52
CA ALA A 6 -22.01 -3.83 -30.45
C ALA A 6 -21.66 -3.12 -31.78
N ASP A 7 -20.75 -2.14 -31.73
CA ASP A 7 -20.21 -1.45 -32.91
C ASP A 7 -19.16 -2.27 -33.68
N GLY A 8 -18.92 -3.54 -33.28
CA GLY A 8 -17.97 -4.47 -33.93
C GLY A 8 -16.53 -4.35 -33.49
N ASN A 9 -16.27 -3.68 -32.38
CA ASN A 9 -14.93 -3.59 -31.80
C ASN A 9 -14.63 -4.77 -30.87
N SER A 10 -13.32 -5.06 -30.68
CA SER A 10 -12.83 -5.91 -29.60
C SER A 10 -12.36 -5.04 -28.43
N VAL A 11 -12.75 -5.37 -27.23
CA VAL A 11 -12.37 -4.65 -26.01
C VAL A 11 -11.51 -5.57 -25.15
N ILE A 12 -10.30 -5.13 -24.81
CA ILE A 12 -9.42 -5.80 -23.85
C ILE A 12 -9.35 -4.92 -22.63
N LEU A 13 -9.71 -5.47 -21.48
CA LEU A 13 -9.67 -4.80 -20.18
C LEU A 13 -8.70 -5.50 -19.25
N VAL A 14 -7.88 -4.74 -18.53
CA VAL A 14 -7.05 -5.24 -17.44
C VAL A 14 -7.69 -4.75 -16.14
N ASP A 15 -8.25 -5.68 -15.39
CA ASP A 15 -8.98 -5.37 -14.16
C ASP A 15 -8.92 -6.53 -13.16
N HIS A 16 -9.22 -6.26 -11.91
CA HIS A 16 -9.27 -7.21 -10.80
C HIS A 16 -10.64 -7.24 -10.10
N ASP A 17 -11.53 -6.28 -10.42
CA ASP A 17 -12.86 -6.20 -9.85
C ASP A 17 -13.71 -7.37 -10.34
N THR A 18 -14.13 -8.23 -9.41
CA THR A 18 -14.97 -9.41 -9.71
C THR A 18 -16.31 -9.04 -10.33
N GLN A 19 -16.84 -7.85 -10.07
CA GLN A 19 -18.10 -7.40 -10.71
C GLN A 19 -17.88 -7.08 -12.18
N ILE A 20 -16.77 -6.42 -12.50
CA ILE A 20 -16.39 -6.12 -13.88
C ILE A 20 -16.03 -7.41 -14.64
N LEU A 21 -15.26 -8.30 -14.00
CA LEU A 21 -14.87 -9.55 -14.59
C LEU A 21 -16.06 -10.45 -14.95
N LYS A 22 -17.17 -10.39 -14.21
CA LYS A 22 -18.41 -11.12 -14.50
C LYS A 22 -19.12 -10.67 -15.78
N GLU A 23 -18.80 -9.51 -16.31
CA GLU A 23 -19.33 -8.98 -17.58
C GLU A 23 -18.46 -9.35 -18.79
N ALA A 24 -17.33 -10.08 -18.58
CA ALA A 24 -16.42 -10.47 -19.65
C ALA A 24 -16.89 -11.74 -20.36
N ASP A 25 -16.74 -11.79 -21.69
CA ASP A 25 -16.99 -13.00 -22.49
C ASP A 25 -15.87 -14.04 -22.30
N TRP A 26 -14.63 -13.55 -22.10
CA TRP A 26 -13.45 -14.39 -21.96
C TRP A 26 -12.47 -13.76 -20.97
N ILE A 27 -11.90 -14.57 -20.09
CA ILE A 27 -10.91 -14.16 -19.10
C ILE A 27 -9.59 -14.87 -19.40
N ILE A 28 -8.48 -14.14 -19.31
CA ILE A 28 -7.12 -14.66 -19.30
C ILE A 28 -6.51 -14.27 -17.96
N GLU A 29 -6.24 -15.24 -17.11
CA GLU A 29 -5.67 -15.02 -15.79
C GLU A 29 -4.17 -15.26 -15.80
N MET A 30 -3.43 -14.23 -15.36
CA MET A 30 -1.96 -14.26 -15.27
C MET A 30 -1.54 -14.51 -13.82
N GLY A 31 -0.50 -15.34 -13.65
CA GLY A 31 0.00 -15.68 -12.31
C GLY A 31 1.15 -16.69 -12.38
N PRO A 32 1.32 -17.58 -11.35
CA PRO A 32 0.52 -17.64 -10.11
C PRO A 32 0.88 -16.60 -9.06
N GLU A 33 2.07 -16.02 -9.11
CA GLU A 33 2.58 -15.00 -8.18
C GLU A 33 3.08 -13.79 -8.98
N ALA A 34 3.50 -12.75 -8.30
CA ALA A 34 4.18 -11.61 -8.91
C ALA A 34 5.70 -11.88 -9.04
N GLY A 35 6.39 -11.05 -9.84
CA GLY A 35 7.84 -11.14 -10.04
C GLY A 35 8.27 -12.39 -10.81
N ALA A 36 9.39 -12.98 -10.41
CA ALA A 36 10.03 -14.10 -11.11
C ALA A 36 9.17 -15.38 -11.21
N LYS A 37 8.17 -15.52 -10.37
CA LYS A 37 7.23 -16.66 -10.37
C LYS A 37 5.92 -16.36 -11.08
N GLY A 38 5.76 -15.16 -11.61
CA GLY A 38 4.60 -14.70 -12.36
C GLY A 38 4.78 -14.78 -13.86
N GLY A 39 3.92 -14.07 -14.59
CA GLY A 39 4.04 -13.92 -16.04
C GLY A 39 3.56 -15.11 -16.87
N HIS A 40 2.88 -16.09 -16.26
CA HIS A 40 2.30 -17.24 -16.95
C HIS A 40 0.78 -17.13 -17.00
N VAL A 41 0.16 -17.63 -18.07
CA VAL A 41 -1.29 -17.84 -18.10
C VAL A 41 -1.57 -19.08 -17.23
N ILE A 42 -2.33 -18.90 -16.14
CA ILE A 42 -2.70 -19.98 -15.20
C ILE A 42 -4.10 -20.50 -15.44
N ALA A 43 -4.98 -19.68 -16.01
CA ALA A 43 -6.32 -20.07 -16.44
C ALA A 43 -6.77 -19.19 -17.60
N GLU A 44 -7.56 -19.75 -18.52
CA GLU A 44 -8.22 -18.99 -19.58
C GLU A 44 -9.55 -19.63 -19.96
N GLY A 45 -10.53 -18.81 -20.34
CA GLY A 45 -11.84 -19.29 -20.74
C GLY A 45 -12.99 -18.38 -20.36
N THR A 46 -14.20 -18.92 -20.47
CA THR A 46 -15.42 -18.28 -19.98
C THR A 46 -15.47 -18.29 -18.46
N ILE A 47 -16.32 -17.47 -17.85
CA ILE A 47 -16.50 -17.39 -16.40
C ILE A 47 -16.71 -18.78 -15.77
N PRO A 48 -17.62 -19.66 -16.24
CA PRO A 48 -17.78 -21.01 -15.69
C PRO A 48 -16.49 -21.84 -15.77
N THR A 49 -15.72 -21.70 -16.85
CA THR A 49 -14.43 -22.40 -17.00
C THR A 49 -13.43 -21.93 -15.95
N ILE A 50 -13.33 -20.63 -15.71
CA ILE A 50 -12.43 -20.04 -14.71
C ILE A 50 -12.84 -20.49 -13.29
N GLU A 51 -14.14 -20.49 -12.97
CA GLU A 51 -14.67 -20.93 -11.67
C GLU A 51 -14.37 -22.39 -11.33
N GLU A 52 -14.26 -23.25 -12.35
CA GLU A 52 -13.96 -24.67 -12.21
C GLU A 52 -12.47 -25.01 -12.33
N THR A 53 -11.63 -24.07 -12.81
CA THR A 53 -10.20 -24.30 -13.00
C THR A 53 -9.45 -24.29 -11.65
N PRO A 54 -8.84 -25.41 -11.21
CA PRO A 54 -8.20 -25.48 -9.90
C PRO A 54 -6.98 -24.55 -9.76
N ALA A 55 -6.33 -24.20 -10.87
CA ALA A 55 -5.18 -23.28 -10.89
C ALA A 55 -5.60 -21.81 -10.81
N SER A 56 -6.87 -21.50 -11.06
CA SER A 56 -7.38 -20.14 -11.02
C SER A 56 -7.40 -19.60 -9.58
N GLN A 57 -6.85 -18.44 -9.39
CA GLN A 57 -6.87 -17.71 -8.12
C GLN A 57 -8.12 -16.83 -8.01
N ILE A 58 -8.64 -16.31 -9.12
CA ILE A 58 -9.85 -15.48 -9.16
C ILE A 58 -11.14 -16.31 -9.16
N GLY A 59 -11.12 -17.52 -9.71
CA GLY A 59 -12.29 -18.39 -9.85
C GLY A 59 -13.07 -18.61 -8.55
N PRO A 60 -12.43 -18.92 -7.42
CA PRO A 60 -13.12 -19.03 -6.13
C PRO A 60 -13.88 -17.77 -5.70
N PHE A 61 -13.40 -16.56 -6.08
CA PHE A 61 -14.07 -15.30 -5.79
C PHE A 61 -15.22 -15.02 -6.75
N LEU A 62 -15.07 -15.36 -8.03
CA LEU A 62 -16.13 -15.25 -9.02
C LEU A 62 -17.33 -16.15 -8.66
N SER A 63 -17.07 -17.38 -8.23
CA SER A 63 -18.09 -18.35 -7.82
C SER A 63 -18.69 -18.08 -6.42
N GLY A 64 -18.14 -17.11 -5.66
CA GLY A 64 -18.55 -16.86 -4.28
C GLY A 64 -18.13 -17.94 -3.27
N LYS A 65 -17.27 -18.91 -3.68
CA LYS A 65 -16.72 -19.93 -2.77
C LYS A 65 -15.66 -19.38 -1.82
N ALA A 66 -14.97 -18.30 -2.22
CA ALA A 66 -14.02 -17.59 -1.39
C ALA A 66 -14.59 -16.23 -0.97
N GLU A 67 -14.52 -15.95 0.33
CA GLU A 67 -14.91 -14.66 0.89
C GLU A 67 -13.64 -13.89 1.34
N THR A 68 -13.68 -12.57 1.22
CA THR A 68 -12.64 -11.68 1.75
C THR A 68 -12.90 -11.28 3.20
N ARG A 69 -13.91 -11.84 3.86
CA ARG A 69 -14.20 -11.55 5.26
C ARG A 69 -13.13 -12.16 6.18
N LEU A 70 -12.27 -11.31 6.73
CA LEU A 70 -11.10 -11.71 7.53
C LEU A 70 -11.14 -11.17 8.96
N ARG A 71 -12.04 -10.22 9.26
CA ARG A 71 -12.06 -9.54 10.54
C ARG A 71 -13.33 -9.83 11.32
N THR A 72 -13.17 -9.95 12.63
CA THR A 72 -14.30 -9.86 13.56
C THR A 72 -14.48 -8.37 13.90
N CYS A 73 -15.51 -7.76 13.33
CA CYS A 73 -15.85 -6.37 13.59
C CYS A 73 -16.30 -6.17 15.04
N ALA A 74 -16.06 -4.98 15.57
CA ALA A 74 -16.51 -4.63 16.93
C ALA A 74 -18.04 -4.69 17.05
N ALA A 75 -18.54 -5.14 18.20
CA ALA A 75 -19.97 -5.08 18.51
C ALA A 75 -20.42 -3.60 18.56
N LYS A 76 -21.66 -3.35 18.16
CA LYS A 76 -22.23 -2.00 18.04
C LYS A 76 -22.10 -1.17 19.33
N ASP A 77 -22.37 -1.76 20.46
CA ASP A 77 -22.28 -1.14 21.79
C ASP A 77 -20.84 -0.85 22.22
N ALA A 78 -19.86 -1.54 21.63
CA ALA A 78 -18.44 -1.36 21.90
C ALA A 78 -17.71 -0.44 20.89
N LEU A 79 -18.41 0.07 19.86
CA LEU A 79 -17.78 0.88 18.80
C LEU A 79 -17.02 2.08 19.36
N PHE A 80 -17.64 2.86 20.24
CA PHE A 80 -17.09 4.09 20.79
C PHE A 80 -16.41 3.91 22.16
N SER A 81 -16.20 2.69 22.62
CA SER A 81 -15.56 2.41 23.92
C SER A 81 -14.13 2.96 24.05
N GLY A 82 -13.40 3.09 22.93
CA GLY A 82 -12.06 3.68 22.87
C GLY A 82 -12.05 5.21 22.83
N GLY A 83 -13.22 5.86 22.80
CA GLY A 83 -13.38 7.29 22.62
C GLY A 83 -13.82 7.68 21.22
N THR A 84 -13.91 8.97 20.98
CA THR A 84 -14.46 9.55 19.74
C THR A 84 -13.58 10.66 19.23
N ILE A 85 -13.39 10.71 17.91
CA ILE A 85 -12.93 11.90 17.19
C ILE A 85 -14.18 12.59 16.67
N HIS A 86 -14.40 13.84 17.10
CA HIS A 86 -15.53 14.65 16.64
C HIS A 86 -15.06 15.78 15.75
N LEU A 87 -15.66 15.92 14.57
CA LEU A 87 -15.42 17.00 13.61
C LEU A 87 -16.73 17.70 13.29
N SER A 88 -16.72 19.04 13.32
CA SER A 88 -17.81 19.89 12.86
C SER A 88 -17.28 20.89 11.84
N THR A 89 -17.93 21.00 10.68
CA THR A 89 -17.54 21.90 9.60
C THR A 89 -18.67 22.80 9.16
N SER A 90 -18.33 23.97 8.62
CA SER A 90 -19.19 24.74 7.74
C SER A 90 -19.05 24.20 6.30
N GLN A 91 -19.76 24.81 5.37
CA GLN A 91 -19.65 24.43 3.96
C GLN A 91 -18.25 24.61 3.40
N ILE A 92 -17.79 23.62 2.65
CA ILE A 92 -16.56 23.66 1.87
C ILE A 92 -16.82 23.00 0.50
N HIS A 93 -16.54 23.71 -0.61
CA HIS A 93 -16.89 23.27 -1.96
C HIS A 93 -18.36 22.82 -2.04
N THR A 94 -18.62 21.60 -2.48
CA THR A 94 -19.97 21.00 -2.54
C THR A 94 -20.36 20.30 -1.22
N VAL A 95 -19.42 20.13 -0.26
CA VAL A 95 -19.70 19.52 1.04
C VAL A 95 -20.43 20.51 1.91
N LYS A 96 -21.66 20.13 2.33
CA LYS A 96 -22.52 20.91 3.20
C LYS A 96 -22.01 20.88 4.64
N PRO A 97 -22.46 21.82 5.50
CA PRO A 97 -22.13 21.76 6.91
C PRO A 97 -22.45 20.38 7.49
N LEU A 98 -21.49 19.77 8.16
CA LEU A 98 -21.65 18.43 8.72
C LEU A 98 -21.05 18.32 10.13
N GLU A 99 -21.55 17.35 10.85
CA GLU A 99 -20.99 16.87 12.11
C GLU A 99 -20.78 15.36 12.00
N VAL A 100 -19.60 14.89 12.38
CA VAL A 100 -19.25 13.47 12.31
C VAL A 100 -18.51 13.03 13.56
N ASN A 101 -18.88 11.83 14.04
CA ASN A 101 -18.21 11.14 15.12
C ASN A 101 -17.53 9.88 14.56
N ILE A 102 -16.22 9.74 14.77
CA ILE A 102 -15.42 8.63 14.32
C ILE A 102 -14.90 7.87 15.55
N PRO A 103 -15.14 6.55 15.66
CA PRO A 103 -14.69 5.76 16.80
C PRO A 103 -13.18 5.59 16.81
N LYS A 104 -12.54 5.79 17.95
CA LYS A 104 -11.11 5.56 18.15
C LYS A 104 -10.78 4.07 18.31
N GLY A 105 -9.60 3.67 17.81
CA GLY A 105 -9.15 2.28 17.88
C GLY A 105 -9.99 1.32 17.03
N ARG A 106 -10.60 1.82 15.96
CA ARG A 106 -11.48 1.07 15.05
C ARG A 106 -11.12 1.33 13.58
N LEU A 107 -11.55 0.43 12.71
CA LEU A 107 -11.53 0.63 11.27
C LEU A 107 -12.80 1.37 10.85
N THR A 108 -12.65 2.62 10.47
CA THR A 108 -13.73 3.42 9.88
C THR A 108 -13.53 3.53 8.38
N VAL A 109 -14.53 3.16 7.59
CA VAL A 109 -14.53 3.34 6.14
C VAL A 109 -15.44 4.49 5.75
N VAL A 110 -14.92 5.42 4.98
CA VAL A 110 -15.67 6.53 4.37
C VAL A 110 -15.93 6.19 2.93
N THR A 111 -17.19 5.98 2.59
CA THR A 111 -17.64 5.53 1.27
C THR A 111 -18.67 6.47 0.67
N GLY A 112 -19.17 6.14 -0.51
CA GLY A 112 -20.18 6.90 -1.25
C GLY A 112 -19.77 7.08 -2.71
N VAL A 113 -20.70 7.51 -3.55
CA VAL A 113 -20.48 7.68 -4.98
C VAL A 113 -19.33 8.66 -5.31
N SER A 114 -18.79 8.56 -6.52
CA SER A 114 -17.73 9.49 -6.96
C SER A 114 -18.24 10.94 -6.91
N GLY A 115 -17.38 11.86 -6.43
CA GLY A 115 -17.76 13.28 -6.27
C GLY A 115 -18.69 13.58 -5.10
N SER A 116 -18.99 12.63 -4.19
CA SER A 116 -19.83 12.87 -3.01
C SER A 116 -19.17 13.67 -1.89
N GLY A 117 -17.87 14.01 -2.00
CA GLY A 117 -17.14 14.84 -1.04
C GLY A 117 -16.32 14.08 0.00
N LYS A 118 -16.08 12.76 -0.18
CA LYS A 118 -15.25 11.94 0.74
C LYS A 118 -13.86 12.52 0.97
N THR A 119 -13.13 12.77 -0.12
CA THR A 119 -11.77 13.33 -0.07
C THR A 119 -11.76 14.70 0.61
N THR A 120 -12.73 15.56 0.30
CA THR A 120 -12.88 16.89 0.94
C THR A 120 -13.16 16.77 2.44
N MET A 121 -14.04 15.85 2.87
CA MET A 121 -14.32 15.64 4.27
C MET A 121 -13.10 15.12 5.03
N ILE A 122 -12.34 14.20 4.45
CA ILE A 122 -11.20 13.57 5.14
C ILE A 122 -9.92 14.37 4.93
N LEU A 123 -9.48 14.58 3.67
CA LEU A 123 -8.15 15.14 3.39
C LEU A 123 -8.11 16.65 3.52
N GLU A 124 -9.22 17.36 3.22
CA GLU A 124 -9.24 18.83 3.31
C GLU A 124 -9.84 19.34 4.63
N SER A 125 -10.55 18.47 5.40
CA SER A 125 -11.16 18.88 6.66
C SER A 125 -10.62 18.12 7.87
N LEU A 126 -10.76 16.78 7.95
CA LEU A 126 -10.39 16.01 9.13
C LEU A 126 -8.88 16.01 9.37
N VAL A 127 -8.07 15.70 8.36
CA VAL A 127 -6.59 15.62 8.49
C VAL A 127 -6.02 16.98 8.91
N PRO A 128 -6.31 18.11 8.23
CA PRO A 128 -5.85 19.43 8.67
C PRO A 128 -6.36 19.83 10.05
N ALA A 129 -7.59 19.41 10.42
CA ALA A 129 -8.14 19.69 11.76
C ALA A 129 -7.36 18.95 12.86
N LEU A 130 -7.03 17.66 12.61
CA LEU A 130 -6.22 16.86 13.53
C LEU A 130 -4.80 17.43 13.66
N ASP A 131 -4.16 17.78 12.53
CA ASP A 131 -2.84 18.42 12.56
C ASP A 131 -2.84 19.73 13.33
N ALA A 132 -3.85 20.57 13.11
CA ALA A 132 -4.00 21.82 13.85
C ALA A 132 -4.21 21.59 15.36
N ASN A 133 -5.01 20.60 15.72
CA ASN A 133 -5.26 20.22 17.12
C ASN A 133 -3.99 19.71 17.81
N ILE A 134 -3.20 18.88 17.11
CA ILE A 134 -1.95 18.31 17.63
C ILE A 134 -0.88 19.41 17.80
N ASN A 135 -0.75 20.29 16.82
CA ASN A 135 0.29 21.32 16.80
C ASN A 135 -0.11 22.62 17.53
N GLY A 136 -1.36 22.71 18.02
CA GLY A 136 -1.88 23.93 18.64
C GLY A 136 -1.98 25.12 17.68
N SER A 137 -2.14 24.85 16.37
CA SER A 137 -2.28 25.87 15.34
C SER A 137 -3.74 26.24 15.08
N SER A 138 -3.97 27.33 14.33
CA SER A 138 -5.32 27.78 14.00
C SER A 138 -6.01 26.80 13.05
N LEU A 139 -7.30 26.57 13.29
CA LEU A 139 -8.16 25.77 12.41
C LEU A 139 -8.40 26.51 11.08
N SER A 140 -8.55 25.75 10.00
CA SER A 140 -9.01 26.29 8.72
C SER A 140 -10.41 26.91 8.85
N ALA A 141 -10.71 27.94 8.06
CA ALA A 141 -11.93 28.76 8.21
C ALA A 141 -13.24 27.97 8.16
N HIS A 142 -13.29 26.84 7.45
CA HIS A 142 -14.47 25.99 7.36
C HIS A 142 -14.59 24.99 8.51
N ILE A 143 -13.56 24.81 9.34
CA ILE A 143 -13.61 23.90 10.49
C ILE A 143 -14.14 24.66 11.70
N ARG A 144 -15.30 24.25 12.19
CA ARG A 144 -15.95 24.85 13.37
C ARG A 144 -15.41 24.31 14.68
N ALA A 145 -15.19 22.98 14.74
CA ALA A 145 -14.68 22.30 15.91
C ALA A 145 -14.01 20.98 15.55
N ILE A 146 -12.96 20.65 16.28
CA ILE A 146 -12.34 19.33 16.34
C ILE A 146 -12.14 18.94 17.80
N LYS A 147 -12.49 17.71 18.15
CA LYS A 147 -12.20 17.11 19.45
C LYS A 147 -11.61 15.74 19.22
N ALA A 148 -10.34 15.55 19.56
CA ALA A 148 -9.59 14.32 19.31
C ALA A 148 -8.64 14.03 20.48
N ASP A 149 -9.20 13.90 21.70
CA ASP A 149 -8.42 13.73 22.92
C ASP A 149 -7.51 12.49 22.82
N GLY A 150 -6.22 12.66 23.19
CA GLY A 150 -5.24 11.59 23.19
C GLY A 150 -4.74 11.17 21.80
N ILE A 151 -5.03 11.93 20.74
CA ILE A 151 -4.39 11.76 19.43
C ILE A 151 -3.19 12.71 19.36
N ALA A 152 -2.01 12.14 19.11
CA ALA A 152 -0.74 12.86 19.00
C ALA A 152 -0.13 12.80 17.59
N HIS A 153 -0.57 11.86 16.76
CA HIS A 153 -0.04 11.67 15.41
C HIS A 153 -1.16 11.41 14.41
N VAL A 154 -1.07 12.07 13.25
CA VAL A 154 -1.87 11.74 12.08
C VAL A 154 -0.94 11.35 10.93
N LYS A 155 -1.25 10.28 10.20
CA LYS A 155 -0.43 9.73 9.13
C LYS A 155 -1.29 9.47 7.91
N LEU A 156 -1.06 10.26 6.87
CA LEU A 156 -1.71 10.06 5.58
C LEU A 156 -0.90 9.05 4.75
N ILE A 157 -1.57 8.00 4.31
CA ILE A 157 -1.03 6.95 3.44
C ILE A 157 -1.80 7.01 2.12
N ASP A 158 -1.25 7.70 1.17
CA ASP A 158 -1.80 7.91 -0.17
C ASP A 158 -0.94 7.24 -1.25
N ALA A 159 -1.45 7.19 -2.47
CA ALA A 159 -0.77 6.59 -3.62
C ALA A 159 0.35 7.47 -4.20
N THR A 160 0.69 8.60 -3.57
CA THR A 160 1.80 9.43 -4.05
C THR A 160 3.11 8.63 -4.06
N PRO A 161 3.93 8.75 -5.10
CA PRO A 161 5.21 8.05 -5.18
C PRO A 161 6.09 8.30 -3.95
N ILE A 162 6.77 7.28 -3.49
CA ILE A 162 7.77 7.38 -2.43
C ILE A 162 9.06 7.95 -3.03
N GLY A 163 9.26 9.25 -2.88
CA GLY A 163 10.45 9.90 -3.39
C GLY A 163 10.47 10.05 -4.91
N ILE A 164 11.09 11.10 -5.39
CA ILE A 164 11.30 11.38 -6.82
C ILE A 164 12.66 10.86 -7.28
N ASN A 165 13.46 10.30 -6.36
CA ASN A 165 14.86 10.01 -6.58
C ASN A 165 15.07 8.51 -6.84
N VAL A 166 15.58 8.19 -8.03
CA VAL A 166 16.04 6.85 -8.42
C VAL A 166 17.04 6.21 -7.45
N ARG A 167 17.63 6.99 -6.54
CA ARG A 167 18.51 6.51 -5.47
C ARG A 167 17.79 5.89 -4.28
N SER A 168 16.46 6.06 -4.17
CA SER A 168 15.66 5.39 -3.15
C SER A 168 15.26 4.01 -3.64
N THR A 169 15.53 2.99 -2.83
CA THR A 169 15.15 1.60 -3.12
C THR A 169 14.29 1.03 -2.00
N VAL A 170 13.61 -0.09 -2.26
CA VAL A 170 12.84 -0.84 -1.26
C VAL A 170 13.68 -1.07 0.00
N ALA A 171 14.92 -1.54 -0.16
CA ALA A 171 15.82 -1.79 0.98
C ALA A 171 16.21 -0.54 1.75
N THR A 172 16.43 0.61 1.06
CA THR A 172 16.78 1.85 1.76
C THR A 172 15.60 2.41 2.51
N TYR A 173 14.42 2.40 1.90
CA TYR A 173 13.21 2.91 2.53
C TYR A 173 12.80 2.09 3.76
N ALA A 174 12.86 0.76 3.66
CA ALA A 174 12.61 -0.13 4.80
C ALA A 174 13.74 -0.14 5.84
N GLY A 175 14.84 0.60 5.61
CA GLY A 175 16.01 0.64 6.50
C GLY A 175 16.82 -0.66 6.53
N VAL A 176 16.57 -1.59 5.61
CA VAL A 176 17.29 -2.87 5.47
C VAL A 176 18.73 -2.62 5.01
N HIS A 177 18.91 -1.74 4.01
CA HIS A 177 20.22 -1.43 3.43
C HIS A 177 21.22 -0.91 4.47
N ASP A 178 20.79 -0.05 5.39
CA ASP A 178 21.66 0.50 6.44
C ASP A 178 22.15 -0.59 7.40
N GLU A 179 21.30 -1.55 7.75
CA GLU A 179 21.72 -2.67 8.60
C GLU A 179 22.66 -3.63 7.85
N LEU A 180 22.39 -3.88 6.57
CA LEU A 180 23.27 -4.69 5.72
C LEU A 180 24.66 -4.06 5.61
N ARG A 181 24.78 -2.76 5.35
CA ARG A 181 26.07 -2.06 5.31
C ARG A 181 26.90 -2.25 6.58
N LYS A 182 26.24 -2.20 7.76
CA LYS A 182 26.88 -2.44 9.04
C LYS A 182 27.37 -3.89 9.20
N LEU A 183 26.63 -4.86 8.66
CA LEU A 183 27.00 -6.27 8.69
C LEU A 183 28.16 -6.56 7.73
N TYR A 184 28.09 -6.08 6.48
CA TYR A 184 29.17 -6.25 5.51
C TYR A 184 30.49 -5.63 5.97
N ALA A 185 30.46 -4.45 6.60
CA ALA A 185 31.64 -3.83 7.17
C ALA A 185 32.33 -4.66 8.31
N LYS A 186 31.61 -5.63 8.89
CA LYS A 186 32.15 -6.53 9.92
C LYS A 186 32.72 -7.83 9.33
N SER A 187 32.50 -8.11 8.03
CA SER A 187 33.05 -9.30 7.38
C SER A 187 34.57 -9.30 7.38
N THR A 188 35.16 -10.47 7.22
CA THR A 188 36.63 -10.65 7.15
C THR A 188 37.19 -9.87 5.96
N ASP A 189 36.59 -10.04 4.78
CA ASP A 189 37.02 -9.40 3.53
C ASP A 189 37.01 -7.86 3.63
N ALA A 190 35.95 -7.29 4.26
CA ALA A 190 35.84 -5.85 4.46
C ALA A 190 36.94 -5.31 5.40
N LYS A 191 37.24 -6.06 6.48
CA LYS A 191 38.28 -5.69 7.45
C LYS A 191 39.66 -5.72 6.80
N GLU A 192 39.98 -6.75 6.02
CA GLU A 192 41.25 -6.88 5.29
C GLU A 192 41.45 -5.72 4.33
N LYS A 193 40.40 -5.34 3.58
CA LYS A 193 40.40 -4.23 2.64
C LYS A 193 40.13 -2.86 3.30
N ARG A 194 39.92 -2.81 4.62
CA ARG A 194 39.66 -1.62 5.45
C ARG A 194 38.40 -0.84 5.05
N TYR A 195 37.39 -1.53 4.51
CA TYR A 195 36.09 -0.92 4.20
C TYR A 195 35.24 -0.73 5.45
N LYS A 196 34.59 0.43 5.54
CA LYS A 196 33.65 0.82 6.59
C LYS A 196 32.22 0.74 6.08
N ALA A 197 31.21 0.85 6.93
CA ALA A 197 29.82 0.86 6.53
C ALA A 197 29.46 2.00 5.55
N SER A 198 30.17 3.12 5.59
CA SER A 198 30.03 4.21 4.63
C SER A 198 30.42 3.81 3.21
N ASP A 199 31.43 2.94 3.04
CA ASP A 199 31.93 2.55 1.73
C ASP A 199 30.92 1.71 0.93
N PHE A 200 30.03 1.02 1.64
CA PHE A 200 28.92 0.25 1.05
C PHE A 200 27.69 1.08 0.67
N SER A 201 27.73 2.41 0.83
CA SER A 201 26.65 3.26 0.35
C SER A 201 26.79 3.49 -1.16
N TYR A 202 25.81 3.07 -1.95
CA TYR A 202 25.81 3.39 -3.39
C TYR A 202 25.52 4.88 -3.67
N ASN A 203 25.15 5.67 -2.66
CA ASN A 203 24.96 7.11 -2.82
C ASN A 203 26.26 7.90 -2.62
N THR A 204 27.10 7.49 -1.67
CA THR A 204 28.28 8.28 -1.25
C THR A 204 29.53 7.44 -1.00
N GLY A 205 29.44 6.10 -1.05
CA GLY A 205 30.53 5.21 -0.68
C GLY A 205 31.57 5.01 -1.79
N SER A 206 32.74 4.53 -1.41
CA SER A 206 33.85 4.24 -2.35
C SER A 206 33.57 3.04 -3.26
N LEU A 207 32.64 2.14 -2.84
CA LEU A 207 32.24 0.97 -3.61
C LEU A 207 31.08 1.25 -4.60
N ARG A 208 30.62 2.50 -4.72
CA ARG A 208 29.61 2.84 -5.72
C ARG A 208 30.17 2.81 -7.12
N CYS A 209 29.34 2.54 -8.10
CA CYS A 209 29.71 2.56 -9.50
C CYS A 209 30.05 4.00 -9.96
N PRO A 210 31.24 4.27 -10.48
CA PRO A 210 31.60 5.59 -10.97
C PRO A 210 30.93 5.95 -12.30
N GLY A 211 30.55 4.95 -13.12
CA GLY A 211 29.93 5.18 -14.43
C GLY A 211 28.52 5.78 -14.34
N CYS A 212 27.74 5.38 -13.35
CA CYS A 212 26.41 5.92 -13.13
C CYS A 212 26.28 6.68 -11.81
N ASP A 213 27.38 6.93 -11.11
CA ASP A 213 27.38 7.58 -9.81
C ASP A 213 26.41 6.92 -8.79
N GLY A 214 26.24 5.59 -8.89
CA GLY A 214 25.39 4.78 -8.01
C GLY A 214 23.89 4.87 -8.28
N THR A 215 23.45 5.42 -9.41
CA THR A 215 22.02 5.41 -9.82
C THR A 215 21.61 4.05 -10.39
N GLY A 216 22.53 3.26 -10.95
CA GLY A 216 22.25 2.02 -11.64
C GLY A 216 21.87 2.21 -13.10
N VAL A 217 21.49 3.43 -13.49
CA VAL A 217 21.03 3.79 -14.84
C VAL A 217 21.85 4.94 -15.40
N VAL A 218 21.83 5.07 -16.72
CA VAL A 218 22.40 6.20 -17.47
C VAL A 218 21.29 6.76 -18.35
N SER A 219 21.02 8.05 -18.22
CA SER A 219 20.03 8.74 -19.05
C SER A 219 20.62 9.08 -20.40
N LEU A 220 19.97 8.68 -21.47
CA LEU A 220 20.33 9.02 -22.85
C LEU A 220 19.44 10.19 -23.30
N ASP A 221 20.07 11.33 -23.59
CA ASP A 221 19.43 12.45 -24.26
C ASP A 221 19.14 12.06 -25.72
N VAL A 222 17.86 11.84 -26.03
CA VAL A 222 17.40 11.55 -27.39
C VAL A 222 16.73 12.81 -27.91
N GLN A 223 17.40 13.55 -28.80
CA GLN A 223 16.87 14.79 -29.38
C GLN A 223 15.39 14.63 -29.80
N PHE A 224 14.53 15.54 -29.31
CA PHE A 224 13.09 15.60 -29.56
C PHE A 224 12.22 14.50 -28.91
N LEU A 225 12.79 13.60 -28.09
CA LEU A 225 12.06 12.61 -27.30
C LEU A 225 12.38 12.79 -25.82
N PRO A 226 11.53 12.28 -24.90
CA PRO A 226 11.91 12.19 -23.48
C PRO A 226 13.20 11.39 -23.31
N ASP A 227 14.02 11.78 -22.34
CA ASP A 227 15.21 11.04 -21.95
C ASP A 227 14.87 9.57 -21.68
N VAL A 228 15.71 8.66 -22.16
CA VAL A 228 15.54 7.22 -21.98
C VAL A 228 16.60 6.72 -21.02
N ASP A 229 16.16 6.21 -19.85
CA ASP A 229 17.03 5.58 -18.88
C ASP A 229 17.33 4.14 -19.30
N ILE A 230 18.64 3.83 -19.42
CA ILE A 230 19.10 2.47 -19.69
C ILE A 230 19.96 1.97 -18.51
N PRO A 231 19.99 0.65 -18.23
CA PRO A 231 20.91 0.09 -17.25
C PRO A 231 22.35 0.50 -17.53
N CYS A 232 23.04 0.95 -16.51
CA CYS A 232 24.44 1.38 -16.63
C CYS A 232 25.29 0.22 -17.20
N PRO A 233 26.06 0.43 -18.27
CA PRO A 233 26.86 -0.62 -18.91
C PRO A 233 27.95 -1.18 -17.98
N ASP A 234 28.48 -0.36 -17.06
CA ASP A 234 29.55 -0.75 -16.15
C ASP A 234 29.06 -1.66 -15.03
N CYS A 235 27.96 -1.31 -14.37
CA CYS A 235 27.45 -2.05 -13.22
C CYS A 235 26.20 -2.87 -13.53
N ARG A 236 25.60 -2.74 -14.71
CA ARG A 236 24.41 -3.47 -15.17
C ARG A 236 23.23 -3.33 -14.21
N GLY A 237 23.04 -2.14 -13.66
CA GLY A 237 21.95 -1.84 -12.71
C GLY A 237 22.30 -2.05 -11.24
N SER A 238 23.39 -2.75 -10.90
CA SER A 238 23.72 -3.10 -9.52
C SER A 238 24.10 -1.91 -8.62
N ARG A 239 24.42 -0.75 -9.21
CA ARG A 239 24.85 0.49 -8.52
C ARG A 239 26.24 0.43 -7.89
N TYR A 240 26.92 -0.73 -7.93
CA TYR A 240 28.20 -0.97 -7.28
C TYR A 240 29.32 -1.26 -8.26
N THR A 241 30.56 -0.99 -7.83
CA THR A 241 31.76 -1.41 -8.53
C THR A 241 31.95 -2.93 -8.42
N ARG A 242 32.75 -3.50 -9.31
CA ARG A 242 33.09 -4.92 -9.26
C ARG A 242 33.75 -5.32 -7.92
N ALA A 243 34.50 -4.41 -7.28
CA ALA A 243 35.12 -4.66 -5.96
C ALA A 243 34.13 -4.96 -4.84
N ALA A 244 32.87 -4.52 -4.96
CA ALA A 244 31.83 -4.82 -3.98
C ALA A 244 31.42 -6.30 -3.98
N TYR A 245 31.56 -7.00 -5.11
CA TYR A 245 31.25 -8.43 -5.23
C TYR A 245 32.28 -9.32 -4.54
N ASP A 246 33.51 -8.82 -4.34
CA ASP A 246 34.57 -9.53 -3.62
C ASP A 246 34.35 -9.53 -2.10
N ILE A 247 33.46 -8.69 -1.59
CA ILE A 247 33.16 -8.62 -0.15
C ILE A 247 31.94 -9.47 0.11
N ARG A 248 32.12 -10.59 0.77
CA ARG A 248 31.06 -11.56 0.99
C ARG A 248 30.66 -11.66 2.45
N LEU A 249 29.40 -11.89 2.68
CA LEU A 249 28.82 -12.21 3.97
C LEU A 249 28.30 -13.66 3.93
N THR A 250 28.74 -14.49 4.84
CA THR A 250 28.34 -15.89 4.92
C THR A 250 27.35 -16.06 6.06
N ASN A 251 26.19 -16.65 5.78
CA ASN A 251 25.18 -16.97 6.78
C ASN A 251 25.56 -18.27 7.54
N LYS A 252 24.80 -18.64 8.58
CA LYS A 252 25.05 -19.86 9.36
C LYS A 252 24.87 -21.16 8.57
N ALA A 253 24.13 -21.12 7.47
CA ALA A 253 23.97 -22.27 6.57
C ALA A 253 25.15 -22.43 5.61
N GLY A 254 26.17 -21.55 5.66
CA GLY A 254 27.35 -21.60 4.78
C GLY A 254 27.13 -20.95 3.44
N VAL A 255 25.99 -20.33 3.18
CA VAL A 255 25.70 -19.60 1.93
C VAL A 255 26.33 -18.21 2.01
N SER A 256 27.08 -17.84 0.96
CA SER A 256 27.76 -16.54 0.88
C SER A 256 27.15 -15.68 -0.23
N ALA A 257 26.93 -14.40 0.06
CA ALA A 257 26.49 -13.40 -0.92
C ALA A 257 27.23 -12.07 -0.70
N SER A 258 27.46 -11.33 -1.76
CA SER A 258 27.90 -9.94 -1.73
C SER A 258 26.70 -9.02 -1.55
N LEU A 259 26.93 -7.75 -1.17
CA LEU A 259 25.84 -6.78 -1.00
C LEU A 259 25.09 -6.54 -2.33
N PRO A 260 25.73 -6.36 -3.51
CA PRO A 260 25.02 -6.27 -4.77
C PRO A 260 24.12 -7.49 -5.05
N GLU A 261 24.64 -8.72 -4.89
CA GLU A 261 23.84 -9.94 -5.08
C GLU A 261 22.64 -9.99 -4.13
N LEU A 262 22.78 -9.53 -2.88
CA LEU A 262 21.67 -9.48 -1.94
C LEU A 262 20.63 -8.40 -2.32
N MET A 263 21.08 -7.27 -2.89
CA MET A 263 20.18 -6.24 -3.40
C MET A 263 19.36 -6.71 -4.61
N ASP A 264 19.85 -7.68 -5.39
CA ASP A 264 19.14 -8.29 -6.51
C ASP A 264 18.15 -9.40 -6.08
N MET A 265 18.19 -9.82 -4.81
CA MET A 265 17.21 -10.80 -4.29
C MET A 265 15.86 -10.15 -4.04
N ASP A 266 14.79 -10.92 -4.29
CA ASP A 266 13.48 -10.59 -3.77
C ASP A 266 13.46 -10.69 -2.23
N VAL A 267 12.49 -10.02 -1.60
CA VAL A 267 12.36 -9.97 -0.13
C VAL A 267 12.24 -11.38 0.47
N ASN A 268 11.50 -12.31 -0.17
CA ASN A 268 11.32 -13.67 0.34
C ASN A 268 12.66 -14.43 0.35
N SER A 269 13.40 -14.38 -0.76
CA SER A 269 14.75 -14.97 -0.88
C SER A 269 15.75 -14.35 0.09
N ALA A 270 15.67 -13.03 0.27
CA ALA A 270 16.51 -12.31 1.23
C ALA A 270 16.19 -12.68 2.69
N ILE A 271 14.94 -13.01 3.03
CA ILE A 271 14.56 -13.53 4.36
C ILE A 271 15.29 -14.84 4.66
N ASP A 272 15.32 -15.76 3.69
CA ASP A 272 15.97 -17.06 3.86
C ASP A 272 17.48 -16.90 4.07
N PHE A 273 18.13 -16.03 3.30
CA PHE A 273 19.54 -15.73 3.47
C PHE A 273 19.84 -15.04 4.82
N CYS A 274 19.01 -14.04 5.20
CA CYS A 274 19.21 -13.21 6.39
C CYS A 274 18.58 -13.78 7.67
N LYS A 275 18.15 -15.04 7.69
CA LYS A 275 17.41 -15.66 8.80
C LYS A 275 18.09 -15.48 10.16
N ASP A 276 19.41 -15.53 10.20
CA ASP A 276 20.22 -15.38 11.40
C ASP A 276 20.57 -13.92 11.75
N MET A 277 20.20 -12.96 10.91
CA MET A 277 20.49 -11.53 11.04
C MET A 277 19.28 -10.83 11.65
N LYS A 278 19.10 -10.91 12.97
CA LYS A 278 17.88 -10.53 13.69
C LYS A 278 17.22 -9.24 13.19
N THR A 279 17.94 -8.13 13.16
CA THR A 279 17.38 -6.82 12.77
C THR A 279 16.97 -6.78 11.30
N VAL A 280 17.78 -7.34 10.40
CA VAL A 280 17.48 -7.41 8.97
C VAL A 280 16.28 -8.31 8.74
N SER A 281 16.28 -9.52 9.32
CA SER A 281 15.19 -10.48 9.21
C SER A 281 13.86 -9.91 9.72
N GLN A 282 13.86 -9.16 10.82
CA GLN A 282 12.66 -8.48 11.31
C GLN A 282 12.09 -7.50 10.30
N ARG A 283 12.93 -6.63 9.70
CA ARG A 283 12.51 -5.63 8.70
C ARG A 283 12.01 -6.29 7.42
N LEU A 284 12.68 -7.35 6.95
CA LEU A 284 12.26 -8.11 5.78
C LEU A 284 10.92 -8.82 6.02
N ASN A 285 10.70 -9.38 7.22
CA ASN A 285 9.41 -9.99 7.56
C ASN A 285 8.27 -8.97 7.59
N ILE A 286 8.51 -7.71 7.98
CA ILE A 286 7.51 -6.65 7.86
C ILE A 286 7.15 -6.43 6.38
N LEU A 287 8.12 -6.34 5.47
CA LEU A 287 7.84 -6.21 4.04
C LEU A 287 7.00 -7.39 3.52
N ARG A 288 7.32 -8.62 3.93
CA ARG A 288 6.52 -9.80 3.58
C ARG A 288 5.09 -9.72 4.13
N GLN A 289 4.90 -9.29 5.37
CA GLN A 289 3.57 -9.09 5.97
C GLN A 289 2.75 -8.02 5.24
N LEU A 290 3.42 -7.04 4.63
CA LEU A 290 2.81 -6.03 3.77
C LEU A 290 2.50 -6.53 2.36
N GLY A 291 2.74 -7.83 2.05
CA GLY A 291 2.54 -8.40 0.71
C GLY A 291 3.58 -7.94 -0.31
N LEU A 292 4.74 -7.44 0.14
CA LEU A 292 5.82 -6.96 -0.71
C LEU A 292 6.96 -7.98 -0.86
N GLY A 293 6.67 -9.26 -0.60
CA GLY A 293 7.65 -10.34 -0.60
C GLY A 293 8.32 -10.62 -1.95
N TYR A 294 7.68 -10.25 -3.04
CA TYR A 294 8.15 -10.44 -4.41
C TYR A 294 9.04 -9.31 -4.93
N LEU A 295 9.00 -8.12 -4.29
CA LEU A 295 9.82 -6.98 -4.71
C LEU A 295 11.31 -7.27 -4.47
N THR A 296 12.16 -6.82 -5.39
CA THR A 296 13.61 -6.88 -5.18
C THR A 296 14.06 -5.80 -4.20
N LEU A 297 15.09 -6.10 -3.40
CA LEU A 297 15.61 -5.13 -2.43
C LEU A 297 16.17 -3.87 -3.11
N GLY A 298 16.74 -4.03 -4.30
CA GLY A 298 17.32 -2.96 -5.11
C GLY A 298 16.31 -2.21 -5.98
N GLU A 299 15.05 -2.62 -5.99
CA GLU A 299 14.01 -2.00 -6.81
C GLU A 299 13.79 -0.54 -6.42
N GLU A 300 13.69 0.32 -7.41
CA GLU A 300 13.56 1.76 -7.22
C GLU A 300 12.16 2.12 -6.71
N THR A 301 12.08 2.99 -5.70
CA THR A 301 10.77 3.37 -5.17
C THR A 301 9.86 4.12 -6.16
N PRO A 302 10.38 4.89 -7.14
CA PRO A 302 9.53 5.49 -8.17
C PRO A 302 8.91 4.49 -9.16
N SER A 303 9.45 3.27 -9.30
CA SER A 303 8.91 2.24 -10.19
C SER A 303 7.75 1.46 -9.57
N LEU A 304 7.53 1.61 -8.26
CA LEU A 304 6.48 0.91 -7.54
C LEU A 304 5.09 1.39 -7.96
N SER A 305 4.16 0.45 -8.04
CA SER A 305 2.74 0.79 -8.19
C SER A 305 2.22 1.60 -6.98
N GLY A 306 1.11 2.32 -7.15
CA GLY A 306 0.52 3.11 -6.07
C GLY A 306 0.25 2.29 -4.81
N GLY A 307 -0.30 1.07 -4.96
CA GLY A 307 -0.55 0.17 -3.84
C GLY A 307 0.72 -0.35 -3.16
N GLU A 308 1.78 -0.65 -3.92
CA GLU A 308 3.08 -1.05 -3.36
C GLU A 308 3.71 0.10 -2.57
N ALA A 309 3.67 1.31 -3.12
CA ALA A 309 4.15 2.52 -2.45
C ALA A 309 3.40 2.76 -1.15
N GLN A 310 2.07 2.67 -1.15
CA GLN A 310 1.27 2.80 0.08
C GLN A 310 1.67 1.77 1.14
N ARG A 311 1.78 0.48 0.75
CA ARG A 311 2.19 -0.57 1.68
C ARG A 311 3.61 -0.38 2.19
N LEU A 312 4.54 0.07 1.35
CA LEU A 312 5.92 0.34 1.75
C LEU A 312 6.01 1.50 2.76
N LYS A 313 5.17 2.55 2.62
CA LYS A 313 5.08 3.65 3.60
C LYS A 313 4.81 3.14 5.03
N LEU A 314 4.10 2.02 5.16
CA LEU A 314 3.79 1.41 6.47
C LEU A 314 4.94 0.58 7.07
N ALA A 315 5.98 0.27 6.30
CA ALA A 315 7.05 -0.60 6.77
C ALA A 315 7.74 -0.11 8.05
N SER A 316 7.78 1.21 8.26
CA SER A 316 8.36 1.83 9.47
C SER A 316 7.39 1.87 10.65
N GLU A 317 6.11 1.61 10.44
CA GLU A 317 5.05 1.79 11.42
C GLU A 317 4.58 0.48 12.04
N ILE A 318 4.62 -0.61 11.29
CA ILE A 318 4.19 -1.93 11.78
C ILE A 318 5.06 -2.37 12.97
N GLY A 319 4.41 -2.88 14.01
CA GLY A 319 5.07 -3.37 15.23
C GLY A 319 5.37 -2.31 16.29
N LYS A 320 4.99 -1.05 16.08
CA LYS A 320 5.03 0.00 17.11
C LYS A 320 3.67 0.10 17.82
N THR A 321 3.65 0.50 19.07
CA THR A 321 2.42 0.90 19.77
C THR A 321 1.91 2.20 19.15
N GLN A 322 0.61 2.27 18.82
CA GLN A 322 0.02 3.34 18.00
C GLN A 322 -1.27 3.90 18.63
N THR A 323 -1.44 3.79 19.96
CA THR A 323 -2.67 4.17 20.67
C THR A 323 -3.07 5.64 20.52
N ASP A 324 -2.13 6.48 20.16
CA ASP A 324 -2.26 7.93 19.95
C ASP A 324 -2.22 8.33 18.48
N SER A 325 -2.28 7.35 17.57
CA SER A 325 -2.08 7.58 16.14
C SER A 325 -3.34 7.32 15.33
N VAL A 326 -3.59 8.19 14.35
CA VAL A 326 -4.62 8.05 13.33
C VAL A 326 -3.93 7.78 11.99
N PHE A 327 -4.25 6.68 11.34
CA PHE A 327 -3.84 6.38 9.98
C PHE A 327 -5.01 6.65 9.03
N VAL A 328 -4.77 7.45 8.01
CA VAL A 328 -5.72 7.78 6.97
C VAL A 328 -5.23 7.20 5.65
N PHE A 329 -6.05 6.37 5.01
CA PHE A 329 -5.76 5.76 3.72
C PHE A 329 -6.71 6.34 2.66
N ASP A 330 -6.15 6.68 1.51
CA ASP A 330 -6.91 7.17 0.36
C ASP A 330 -6.91 6.10 -0.73
N GLU A 331 -8.07 5.46 -0.89
CA GLU A 331 -8.37 4.43 -1.91
C GLU A 331 -7.29 3.34 -2.06
N PRO A 332 -6.89 2.67 -0.96
CA PRO A 332 -5.76 1.75 -0.97
C PRO A 332 -6.02 0.43 -1.72
N SER A 333 -7.27 0.11 -2.08
CA SER A 333 -7.61 -1.12 -2.82
C SER A 333 -7.61 -0.94 -4.34
N ILE A 334 -7.42 0.28 -4.87
CA ILE A 334 -7.43 0.52 -6.30
C ILE A 334 -6.43 -0.39 -7.02
N GLY A 335 -6.95 -1.17 -8.00
CA GLY A 335 -6.15 -2.07 -8.82
C GLY A 335 -5.58 -3.27 -8.06
N LEU A 336 -6.14 -3.63 -6.90
CA LEU A 336 -5.74 -4.80 -6.14
C LEU A 336 -6.59 -6.02 -6.48
N HIS A 337 -5.92 -7.16 -6.67
CA HIS A 337 -6.57 -8.46 -6.71
C HIS A 337 -7.21 -8.78 -5.34
N PRO A 338 -8.35 -9.53 -5.26
CA PRO A 338 -8.98 -9.91 -3.98
C PRO A 338 -8.03 -10.53 -2.94
N LEU A 339 -7.01 -11.26 -3.38
CA LEU A 339 -5.96 -11.76 -2.50
C LEU A 339 -5.12 -10.65 -1.86
N ASP A 340 -4.83 -9.58 -2.61
CA ASP A 340 -4.09 -8.42 -2.09
C ASP A 340 -4.97 -7.59 -1.15
N VAL A 341 -6.28 -7.51 -1.40
CA VAL A 341 -7.25 -6.90 -0.46
C VAL A 341 -7.22 -7.63 0.88
N ARG A 342 -7.07 -8.97 0.89
CA ARG A 342 -6.89 -9.73 2.13
C ARG A 342 -5.61 -9.33 2.87
N VAL A 343 -4.50 -9.15 2.15
CA VAL A 343 -3.25 -8.67 2.75
C VAL A 343 -3.44 -7.28 3.35
N LEU A 344 -4.09 -6.37 2.63
CA LEU A 344 -4.40 -5.02 3.09
C LEU A 344 -5.25 -5.03 4.37
N LEU A 345 -6.28 -5.87 4.44
CA LEU A 345 -7.10 -6.06 5.65
C LEU A 345 -6.28 -6.59 6.83
N GLY A 346 -5.32 -7.48 6.56
CA GLY A 346 -4.35 -7.94 7.56
C GLY A 346 -3.47 -6.81 8.10
N VAL A 347 -3.05 -5.89 7.23
CA VAL A 347 -2.30 -4.68 7.62
C VAL A 347 -3.14 -3.77 8.52
N PHE A 348 -4.40 -3.51 8.16
CA PHE A 348 -5.31 -2.73 9.00
C PHE A 348 -5.50 -3.39 10.37
N GLN A 349 -5.68 -4.71 10.41
CA GLN A 349 -5.78 -5.43 11.67
C GLN A 349 -4.52 -5.29 12.52
N ALA A 350 -3.34 -5.40 11.94
CA ALA A 350 -2.08 -5.22 12.67
C ALA A 350 -1.92 -3.80 13.26
N LEU A 351 -2.38 -2.76 12.57
CA LEU A 351 -2.40 -1.39 13.10
C LEU A 351 -3.39 -1.27 14.27
N LEU A 352 -4.59 -1.83 14.13
CA LEU A 352 -5.64 -1.82 15.18
C LEU A 352 -5.21 -2.59 16.43
N ASP A 353 -4.54 -3.74 16.26
CA ASP A 353 -4.01 -4.56 17.36
C ASP A 353 -2.93 -3.80 18.16
N ASN A 354 -2.22 -2.87 17.52
CA ASN A 354 -1.29 -1.95 18.16
C ASN A 354 -1.94 -0.69 18.71
N GLY A 355 -3.28 -0.59 18.65
CA GLY A 355 -4.08 0.47 19.23
C GLY A 355 -4.36 1.67 18.32
N ALA A 356 -3.96 1.64 17.05
CA ALA A 356 -4.21 2.72 16.10
C ALA A 356 -5.71 2.92 15.80
N THR A 357 -6.07 4.13 15.40
CA THR A 357 -7.33 4.41 14.70
C THR A 357 -7.04 4.39 13.21
N VAL A 358 -7.84 3.65 12.44
CA VAL A 358 -7.67 3.51 10.99
C VAL A 358 -8.89 4.07 10.28
N ILE A 359 -8.68 5.03 9.39
CA ILE A 359 -9.71 5.67 8.57
C ILE A 359 -9.35 5.42 7.12
N VAL A 360 -10.29 4.90 6.34
CA VAL A 360 -10.05 4.53 4.94
C VAL A 360 -11.12 5.16 4.06
N ILE A 361 -10.72 5.91 3.04
CA ILE A 361 -11.62 6.30 1.96
C ILE A 361 -11.65 5.13 0.98
N GLU A 362 -12.82 4.53 0.75
CA GLU A 362 -12.90 3.31 -0.05
C GLU A 362 -14.24 3.09 -0.74
N HIS A 363 -14.16 2.36 -1.87
CA HIS A 363 -15.31 1.91 -2.65
C HIS A 363 -15.42 0.37 -2.69
N ASP A 364 -14.34 -0.33 -2.39
CA ASP A 364 -14.29 -1.78 -2.40
C ASP A 364 -15.23 -2.36 -1.34
N LEU A 365 -16.17 -3.19 -1.81
CA LEU A 365 -17.21 -3.77 -0.93
C LEU A 365 -16.63 -4.71 0.11
N ASP A 366 -15.52 -5.38 -0.18
CA ASP A 366 -14.89 -6.29 0.76
C ASP A 366 -14.21 -5.51 1.89
N VAL A 367 -13.59 -4.37 1.60
CA VAL A 367 -13.07 -3.46 2.63
C VAL A 367 -14.21 -2.91 3.48
N ILE A 368 -15.31 -2.47 2.85
CA ILE A 368 -16.49 -1.92 3.56
C ILE A 368 -17.12 -2.97 4.47
N ARG A 369 -17.28 -4.23 4.01
CA ARG A 369 -17.82 -5.34 4.81
C ARG A 369 -16.97 -5.70 6.02
N ASN A 370 -15.68 -5.40 5.97
CA ASN A 370 -14.71 -5.63 7.04
C ASN A 370 -14.54 -4.42 7.99
N ALA A 371 -15.24 -3.30 7.77
CA ALA A 371 -15.18 -2.13 8.63
C ALA A 371 -15.90 -2.35 9.98
N ASP A 372 -15.40 -1.70 11.03
CA ASP A 372 -16.15 -1.59 12.29
C ASP A 372 -17.24 -0.53 12.17
N TYR A 373 -16.94 0.56 11.47
CA TYR A 373 -17.84 1.70 11.29
C TYR A 373 -17.74 2.21 9.85
N VAL A 374 -18.86 2.61 9.28
CA VAL A 374 -18.95 3.14 7.92
C VAL A 374 -19.62 4.50 7.95
N ILE A 375 -19.10 5.42 7.16
CA ILE A 375 -19.69 6.73 6.89
C ILE A 375 -19.96 6.79 5.40
N ASP A 376 -21.23 6.79 5.00
CA ASP A 376 -21.65 6.84 3.60
C ASP A 376 -22.02 8.27 3.20
N MET A 377 -21.29 8.80 2.22
CA MET A 377 -21.49 10.15 1.71
C MET A 377 -22.28 10.15 0.40
N GLY A 378 -23.20 11.08 0.28
CA GLY A 378 -24.07 11.16 -0.88
C GLY A 378 -25.09 12.29 -0.80
N PRO A 379 -26.32 12.07 -1.37
CA PRO A 379 -26.74 10.87 -2.12
C PRO A 379 -26.19 10.77 -3.53
N GLY A 380 -25.66 11.85 -4.09
CA GLY A 380 -25.06 11.91 -5.43
C GLY A 380 -23.68 12.52 -5.43
N GLY A 381 -23.14 12.81 -6.62
CA GLY A 381 -21.92 13.60 -6.81
C GLY A 381 -22.20 15.09 -7.03
N GLY A 382 -21.20 15.94 -6.87
CA GLY A 382 -21.32 17.39 -7.07
C GLY A 382 -22.34 18.04 -6.11
N ASP A 383 -23.15 18.95 -6.61
CA ASP A 383 -24.14 19.70 -5.81
C ASP A 383 -25.23 18.81 -5.16
N ALA A 384 -25.51 17.64 -5.73
CA ALA A 384 -26.42 16.65 -5.18
C ALA A 384 -25.80 15.82 -4.05
N GLY A 385 -24.49 15.93 -3.83
CA GLY A 385 -23.73 15.25 -2.79
C GLY A 385 -23.47 16.09 -1.56
N GLY A 386 -22.33 15.82 -0.94
CA GLY A 386 -21.77 16.61 0.15
C GLY A 386 -22.46 16.44 1.50
N GLN A 387 -23.16 15.32 1.73
CA GLN A 387 -23.87 15.04 2.98
C GLN A 387 -23.52 13.63 3.47
N ILE A 388 -23.58 13.41 4.77
CA ILE A 388 -23.59 12.08 5.35
C ILE A 388 -25.02 11.53 5.21
N VAL A 389 -25.17 10.48 4.40
CA VAL A 389 -26.46 9.83 4.14
C VAL A 389 -26.77 8.78 5.21
N ALA A 390 -25.73 8.08 5.64
CA ALA A 390 -25.80 7.05 6.65
C ALA A 390 -24.47 6.92 7.39
N SER A 391 -24.52 6.52 8.65
CA SER A 391 -23.35 6.12 9.41
C SER A 391 -23.71 5.02 10.40
N GLY A 392 -22.82 4.05 10.59
CA GLY A 392 -23.07 2.90 11.47
C GLY A 392 -22.21 1.70 11.09
N THR A 393 -22.59 0.54 11.58
CA THR A 393 -21.98 -0.74 11.18
C THR A 393 -22.30 -1.04 9.70
N PRO A 394 -21.53 -1.90 9.01
CA PRO A 394 -21.86 -2.34 7.65
C PRO A 394 -23.29 -2.88 7.52
N GLN A 395 -23.80 -3.57 8.55
CA GLN A 395 -25.17 -4.06 8.61
C GLN A 395 -26.20 -2.92 8.61
N GLU A 396 -25.97 -1.86 9.40
CA GLU A 396 -26.87 -0.69 9.45
C GLU A 396 -26.86 0.08 8.12
N ILE A 397 -25.71 0.16 7.45
CA ILE A 397 -25.60 0.76 6.11
C ILE A 397 -26.42 -0.04 5.09
N ARG A 398 -26.31 -1.37 5.12
CA ARG A 398 -27.08 -2.27 4.26
C ARG A 398 -28.59 -2.13 4.43
N GLU A 399 -29.05 -1.91 5.65
CA GLU A 399 -30.47 -1.75 5.97
C GLU A 399 -31.00 -0.33 5.66
N ASN A 400 -30.12 0.65 5.42
CA ASN A 400 -30.51 2.03 5.16
C ASN A 400 -30.92 2.22 3.68
N LYS A 401 -32.21 2.48 3.45
CA LYS A 401 -32.79 2.65 2.12
C LYS A 401 -32.23 3.86 1.34
N ASN A 402 -31.67 4.86 2.05
CA ASN A 402 -31.10 6.05 1.43
C ASN A 402 -29.63 5.84 1.00
N SER A 403 -28.98 4.81 1.52
CA SER A 403 -27.60 4.47 1.15
C SER A 403 -27.57 3.78 -0.21
N ILE A 404 -26.82 4.36 -1.13
CA ILE A 404 -26.52 3.71 -2.42
C ILE A 404 -25.56 2.54 -2.17
N THR A 405 -24.50 2.75 -1.40
CA THR A 405 -23.54 1.71 -1.01
C THR A 405 -24.22 0.52 -0.36
N GLY A 406 -25.20 0.77 0.51
CA GLY A 406 -25.95 -0.28 1.23
C GLY A 406 -26.70 -1.26 0.32
N ARG A 407 -27.04 -0.85 -0.90
CA ARG A 407 -27.72 -1.72 -1.89
C ARG A 407 -26.81 -2.81 -2.44
N TYR A 408 -25.49 -2.63 -2.35
CA TYR A 408 -24.47 -3.55 -2.87
C TYR A 408 -23.79 -4.36 -1.76
N LEU A 409 -23.99 -4.00 -0.48
CA LEU A 409 -23.49 -4.73 0.68
C LEU A 409 -24.37 -5.95 1.00
#